data_3a488dfa89a6bff6bee1d4583fb97e5c
#
_entry.id   3a488dfa89a6bff6bee1d4583fb97e5c
#
_cell.length_a   1.000
_cell.length_b   1.000
_cell.length_c   1.000
_cell.angle_alpha   90.00
_cell.angle_beta   90.00
_cell.angle_gamma   90.00
#
_symmetry.space_group_name_H-M   'P 1'
#
loop_
_entity.id
_entity.type
_entity.pdbx_description
1 polymer ?
#
loop_
_entity_poly.entity_id
_entity_poly.type
_entity_poly.pdbx_seq_one_letter_code
_entity_poly.pdbx_strand_id
1 'polypeptide(L)'
;ATELGLRTARFAYASSARELASAAAGLGWPVVVKPVMSSSGKGQSVVRGPEEIATAWETALAGARGAGELVIVEEFLHFELEITLLTVKQWQGPTLFCPPIGHIQERGDYQCSWQPAQMPAAALAEAEAMARSLTDNLGGAGLFGVEFFLCKKPGSSSDKPGELEVVFSELSPRPHDTGLVTLVGQNLSEFELHLRAVLGLPIPSIHSLGAAASRVILANSEGAAVSYDGVAQALSETDTQVLLFGKQHARPQRRMGVALACGGNEEEARRKADRAAACIQVRDSS
;
A
#
# COMPACT_ATOMS: atom_id res chain seq x y z
N ALA A 1 -17.22 3.12 -2.21
CA ALA A 1 -16.76 4.52 -2.10
C ALA A 1 -17.73 5.47 -2.81
N THR A 2 -18.06 5.22 -4.07
CA THR A 2 -18.99 6.07 -4.86
C THR A 2 -20.38 6.16 -4.21
N GLU A 3 -20.94 5.05 -3.73
CA GLU A 3 -22.24 5.02 -3.02
C GLU A 3 -22.23 5.83 -1.71
N LEU A 4 -21.08 5.93 -1.07
CA LEU A 4 -20.87 6.72 0.13
C LEU A 4 -20.51 8.19 -0.17
N GLY A 5 -20.45 8.57 -1.46
CA GLY A 5 -20.07 9.93 -1.89
C GLY A 5 -18.61 10.29 -1.62
N LEU A 6 -17.74 9.31 -1.46
CA LEU A 6 -16.32 9.54 -1.18
C LEU A 6 -15.55 9.86 -2.47
N ARG A 7 -14.59 10.75 -2.37
CA ARG A 7 -13.70 11.09 -3.49
C ARG A 7 -12.80 9.89 -3.81
N THR A 8 -12.93 9.37 -5.01
CA THR A 8 -12.05 8.35 -5.60
C THR A 8 -11.65 8.77 -7.01
N ALA A 9 -10.67 8.13 -7.63
CA ALA A 9 -10.35 8.35 -9.03
C ALA A 9 -11.62 8.18 -9.89
N ARG A 10 -11.81 9.02 -10.92
CA ARG A 10 -12.88 8.79 -11.89
C ARG A 10 -12.57 7.50 -12.64
N PHE A 11 -13.56 6.66 -12.81
CA PHE A 11 -13.37 5.36 -13.42
C PHE A 11 -14.53 4.95 -14.30
N ALA A 12 -14.27 3.96 -15.14
CA ALA A 12 -15.29 3.25 -15.90
C ALA A 12 -14.91 1.77 -16.03
N TYR A 13 -15.91 0.93 -16.24
CA TYR A 13 -15.68 -0.47 -16.61
C TYR A 13 -15.71 -0.65 -18.11
N ALA A 14 -14.95 -1.62 -18.62
CA ALA A 14 -14.94 -2.01 -20.01
C ALA A 14 -14.88 -3.54 -20.15
N SER A 15 -15.69 -4.09 -21.05
CA SER A 15 -15.78 -5.51 -21.39
C SER A 15 -15.17 -5.84 -22.75
N SER A 16 -14.58 -4.86 -23.41
CA SER A 16 -13.86 -4.98 -24.67
C SER A 16 -12.81 -3.90 -24.84
N ALA A 17 -11.80 -4.14 -25.68
CA ALA A 17 -10.79 -3.11 -26.01
C ALA A 17 -11.42 -1.84 -26.62
N ARG A 18 -12.53 -1.98 -27.35
CA ARG A 18 -13.28 -0.85 -27.95
C ARG A 18 -13.94 0.00 -26.85
N GLU A 19 -14.58 -0.62 -25.87
CA GLU A 19 -15.16 0.08 -24.72
C GLU A 19 -14.07 0.74 -23.88
N LEU A 20 -12.94 0.05 -23.66
CA LEU A 20 -11.78 0.59 -22.98
C LEU A 20 -11.26 1.86 -23.66
N ALA A 21 -11.12 1.85 -24.99
CA ALA A 21 -10.68 3.03 -25.75
C ALA A 21 -11.65 4.20 -25.58
N SER A 22 -12.97 3.95 -25.64
CA SER A 22 -13.99 4.98 -25.46
C SER A 22 -13.98 5.56 -24.05
N ALA A 23 -13.88 4.71 -23.04
CA ALA A 23 -13.85 5.11 -21.63
C ALA A 23 -12.57 5.92 -21.33
N ALA A 24 -11.42 5.47 -21.80
CA ALA A 24 -10.14 6.18 -21.61
C ALA A 24 -10.18 7.57 -22.26
N ALA A 25 -10.71 7.69 -23.47
CA ALA A 25 -10.88 8.99 -24.13
C ALA A 25 -11.80 9.94 -23.34
N GLY A 26 -12.84 9.41 -22.67
CA GLY A 26 -13.75 10.19 -21.83
C GLY A 26 -13.14 10.64 -20.52
N LEU A 27 -12.19 9.87 -19.95
CA LEU A 27 -11.47 10.23 -18.73
C LEU A 27 -10.33 11.24 -18.99
N GLY A 28 -9.73 11.19 -20.18
CA GLY A 28 -8.52 11.93 -20.54
C GLY A 28 -7.25 11.14 -20.26
N TRP A 29 -6.19 11.46 -21.01
CA TRP A 29 -4.89 10.77 -20.91
C TRP A 29 -3.94 11.47 -19.93
N PRO A 30 -3.07 10.71 -19.22
CA PRO A 30 -3.01 9.26 -19.18
C PRO A 30 -4.11 8.64 -18.33
N VAL A 31 -4.32 7.31 -18.48
CA VAL A 31 -5.24 6.51 -17.64
C VAL A 31 -4.51 5.29 -17.07
N VAL A 32 -5.08 4.71 -16.02
CA VAL A 32 -4.64 3.43 -15.45
C VAL A 32 -5.65 2.36 -15.80
N VAL A 33 -5.20 1.26 -16.41
CA VAL A 33 -6.03 0.09 -16.74
C VAL A 33 -5.66 -1.05 -15.80
N LYS A 34 -6.66 -1.66 -15.17
CA LYS A 34 -6.48 -2.76 -14.19
C LYS A 34 -7.49 -3.87 -14.47
N PRO A 35 -7.15 -5.15 -14.23
CA PRO A 35 -8.17 -6.20 -14.10
C PRO A 35 -9.04 -5.91 -12.88
N VAL A 36 -10.32 -6.23 -12.93
CA VAL A 36 -11.23 -6.08 -11.77
C VAL A 36 -10.80 -6.96 -10.60
N MET A 37 -10.23 -8.13 -10.89
CA MET A 37 -9.71 -9.07 -9.89
C MET A 37 -8.23 -9.34 -10.12
N SER A 38 -7.37 -8.71 -9.30
CA SER A 38 -5.93 -8.94 -9.31
C SER A 38 -5.33 -8.72 -7.93
N SER A 39 -4.01 -8.86 -7.81
CA SER A 39 -3.26 -8.51 -6.60
C SER A 39 -1.87 -8.04 -6.96
N SER A 40 -1.31 -7.14 -6.16
CA SER A 40 0.05 -6.62 -6.34
C SER A 40 0.27 -6.03 -7.73
N GLY A 41 -0.67 -5.24 -8.24
CA GLY A 41 -0.56 -4.53 -9.51
C GLY A 41 -0.47 -5.41 -10.77
N LYS A 42 -0.71 -6.74 -10.66
CA LYS A 42 -0.65 -7.63 -11.82
C LYS A 42 -1.70 -7.28 -12.84
N GLY A 43 -1.27 -7.13 -14.10
CA GLY A 43 -2.13 -6.73 -15.20
C GLY A 43 -2.45 -5.23 -15.24
N GLN A 44 -1.87 -4.44 -14.33
CA GLN A 44 -2.02 -2.99 -14.34
C GLN A 44 -1.10 -2.36 -15.39
N SER A 45 -1.61 -1.36 -16.11
CA SER A 45 -0.87 -0.58 -17.09
C SER A 45 -1.21 0.90 -16.98
N VAL A 46 -0.21 1.77 -17.13
CA VAL A 46 -0.42 3.20 -17.38
C VAL A 46 -0.45 3.40 -18.89
N VAL A 47 -1.54 3.93 -19.41
CA VAL A 47 -1.82 4.10 -20.83
C VAL A 47 -1.82 5.57 -21.17
N ARG A 48 -0.94 5.99 -22.08
CA ARG A 48 -0.70 7.41 -22.38
C ARG A 48 -1.41 7.90 -23.64
N GLY A 49 -1.84 6.95 -24.48
CA GLY A 49 -2.52 7.26 -25.72
C GLY A 49 -3.28 6.07 -26.28
N PRO A 50 -4.12 6.30 -27.30
CA PRO A 50 -4.99 5.27 -27.88
C PRO A 50 -4.21 4.08 -28.50
N GLU A 51 -2.96 4.28 -28.90
CA GLU A 51 -2.08 3.26 -29.47
C GLU A 51 -1.70 2.16 -28.48
N GLU A 52 -1.74 2.45 -27.18
CA GLU A 52 -1.38 1.51 -26.11
C GLU A 52 -2.58 0.66 -25.62
N ILE A 53 -3.81 0.96 -26.07
CA ILE A 53 -5.04 0.31 -25.59
C ILE A 53 -5.05 -1.19 -25.80
N ALA A 54 -4.66 -1.68 -26.98
CA ALA A 54 -4.68 -3.10 -27.29
C ALA A 54 -3.75 -3.89 -26.35
N THR A 55 -2.53 -3.39 -26.16
CA THR A 55 -1.54 -4.00 -25.26
C THR A 55 -2.01 -3.94 -23.80
N ALA A 56 -2.61 -2.83 -23.37
CA ALA A 56 -3.13 -2.69 -21.99
C ALA A 56 -4.30 -3.65 -21.72
N TRP A 57 -5.17 -3.84 -22.70
CA TRP A 57 -6.28 -4.81 -22.65
C TRP A 57 -5.74 -6.24 -22.45
N GLU A 58 -4.82 -6.67 -23.31
CA GLU A 58 -4.20 -7.99 -23.23
C GLU A 58 -3.46 -8.20 -21.92
N THR A 59 -2.70 -7.19 -21.47
CA THR A 59 -1.98 -7.20 -20.19
C THR A 59 -2.95 -7.35 -19.00
N ALA A 60 -4.07 -6.64 -19.02
CA ALA A 60 -5.07 -6.72 -17.96
C ALA A 60 -5.72 -8.11 -17.94
N LEU A 61 -6.10 -8.68 -19.06
CA LEU A 61 -6.66 -10.02 -19.13
C LEU A 61 -5.67 -11.10 -18.66
N ALA A 62 -4.39 -10.99 -19.07
CA ALA A 62 -3.34 -11.92 -18.64
C ALA A 62 -3.04 -11.85 -17.13
N GLY A 63 -3.25 -10.68 -16.49
CA GLY A 63 -3.06 -10.48 -15.06
C GLY A 63 -4.29 -10.76 -14.21
N ALA A 64 -5.45 -10.98 -14.82
CA ALA A 64 -6.70 -11.21 -14.12
C ALA A 64 -6.72 -12.54 -13.34
N ARG A 65 -7.41 -12.53 -12.19
CA ARG A 65 -7.75 -13.75 -11.45
C ARG A 65 -9.20 -14.12 -11.73
N GLY A 66 -9.43 -15.29 -12.32
CA GLY A 66 -10.76 -15.81 -12.65
C GLY A 66 -11.14 -15.60 -14.14
N ALA A 67 -12.26 -16.17 -14.53
CA ALA A 67 -12.78 -16.11 -15.90
C ALA A 67 -13.67 -14.85 -16.05
N GLY A 68 -13.09 -13.72 -16.38
CA GLY A 68 -13.86 -12.51 -16.66
C GLY A 68 -13.08 -11.56 -17.58
N GLU A 69 -13.75 -11.05 -18.60
CA GLU A 69 -13.19 -10.05 -19.55
C GLU A 69 -13.55 -8.62 -19.11
N LEU A 70 -13.68 -8.38 -17.79
CA LEU A 70 -13.99 -7.05 -17.27
C LEU A 70 -12.73 -6.38 -16.73
N VAL A 71 -12.45 -5.20 -17.24
CA VAL A 71 -11.37 -4.32 -16.75
C VAL A 71 -11.95 -3.04 -16.19
N ILE A 72 -11.22 -2.39 -15.28
CA ILE A 72 -11.49 -1.03 -14.82
C ILE A 72 -10.44 -0.10 -15.43
N VAL A 73 -10.88 1.04 -15.93
CA VAL A 73 -10.03 2.15 -16.36
C VAL A 73 -10.26 3.33 -15.44
N GLU A 74 -9.18 3.90 -14.92
CA GLU A 74 -9.20 5.01 -13.96
C GLU A 74 -8.41 6.19 -14.50
N GLU A 75 -8.81 7.42 -14.14
CA GLU A 75 -7.96 8.60 -14.38
C GLU A 75 -6.62 8.42 -13.67
N PHE A 76 -5.55 8.89 -14.30
CA PHE A 76 -4.23 8.89 -13.69
C PHE A 76 -4.13 10.08 -12.71
N LEU A 77 -3.91 9.76 -11.44
CA LEU A 77 -3.77 10.78 -10.40
C LEU A 77 -2.30 11.15 -10.22
N HIS A 78 -2.01 12.44 -10.24
CA HIS A 78 -0.73 12.99 -9.79
C HIS A 78 -0.81 13.28 -8.30
N PHE A 79 -0.14 12.49 -7.49
CA PHE A 79 -0.16 12.62 -6.04
C PHE A 79 1.23 13.01 -5.50
N GLU A 80 1.23 13.70 -4.36
CA GLU A 80 2.44 14.07 -3.62
C GLU A 80 2.85 12.99 -2.63
N LEU A 81 1.86 12.25 -2.10
CA LEU A 81 2.07 11.21 -1.10
C LEU A 81 1.01 10.13 -1.24
N GLU A 82 1.42 8.88 -1.10
CA GLU A 82 0.55 7.73 -0.95
C GLU A 82 0.63 7.23 0.48
N ILE A 83 -0.51 7.05 1.13
CA ILE A 83 -0.58 6.59 2.52
C ILE A 83 -1.48 5.38 2.68
N THR A 84 -1.14 4.56 3.67
CA THR A 84 -2.06 3.59 4.27
C THR A 84 -2.47 4.09 5.66
N LEU A 85 -3.77 4.19 5.90
CA LEU A 85 -4.33 4.43 7.21
C LEU A 85 -4.88 3.11 7.76
N LEU A 86 -4.13 2.48 8.66
CA LEU A 86 -4.60 1.28 9.36
C LEU A 86 -5.73 1.67 10.29
N THR A 87 -6.90 1.16 9.99
CA THR A 87 -8.17 1.48 10.65
C THR A 87 -8.66 0.26 11.42
N VAL A 88 -8.87 0.41 12.73
CA VAL A 88 -9.27 -0.70 13.61
C VAL A 88 -10.73 -0.51 14.01
N LYS A 89 -11.58 -1.39 13.52
CA LYS A 89 -12.98 -1.45 13.92
C LYS A 89 -13.15 -2.49 15.01
N GLN A 90 -13.72 -2.05 16.13
CA GLN A 90 -14.00 -2.90 17.30
C GLN A 90 -15.45 -3.34 17.30
N TRP A 91 -15.76 -4.48 17.94
CA TRP A 91 -17.15 -4.90 18.17
C TRP A 91 -17.92 -3.90 19.03
N GLN A 92 -17.22 -3.29 19.99
CA GLN A 92 -17.76 -2.25 20.85
C GLN A 92 -16.73 -1.14 21.01
N GLY A 93 -17.18 0.12 21.03
CA GLY A 93 -16.31 1.27 21.13
C GLY A 93 -16.07 1.98 19.81
N PRO A 94 -15.23 3.02 19.82
CA PRO A 94 -14.96 3.82 18.63
C PRO A 94 -14.06 3.06 17.64
N THR A 95 -14.14 3.45 16.37
CA THR A 95 -13.12 3.10 15.38
C THR A 95 -11.82 3.82 15.74
N LEU A 96 -10.71 3.08 15.80
CA LEU A 96 -9.38 3.61 16.11
C LEU A 96 -8.53 3.68 14.84
N PHE A 97 -7.57 4.60 14.85
CA PHE A 97 -6.63 4.77 13.74
C PHE A 97 -5.20 4.64 14.23
N CYS A 98 -4.36 3.98 13.45
CA CYS A 98 -2.91 4.05 13.64
C CYS A 98 -2.36 5.38 13.10
N PRO A 99 -1.20 5.84 13.55
CA PRO A 99 -0.49 6.91 12.86
C PRO A 99 -0.36 6.58 11.37
N PRO A 100 -0.52 7.57 10.45
CA PRO A 100 -0.52 7.33 9.02
C PRO A 100 0.82 6.73 8.57
N ILE A 101 0.76 5.83 7.61
CA ILE A 101 1.92 5.15 7.05
C ILE A 101 2.12 5.64 5.62
N GLY A 102 3.24 6.31 5.36
CA GLY A 102 3.66 6.62 4.00
C GLY A 102 4.31 5.39 3.36
N HIS A 103 4.13 5.21 2.07
CA HIS A 103 4.77 4.10 1.37
C HIS A 103 5.13 4.44 -0.08
N ILE A 104 5.97 3.60 -0.65
CA ILE A 104 6.34 3.64 -2.06
C ILE A 104 6.03 2.28 -2.66
N GLN A 105 5.36 2.30 -3.80
CA GLN A 105 5.13 1.16 -4.67
C GLN A 105 5.92 1.33 -5.96
N GLU A 106 6.46 0.23 -6.49
CA GLU A 106 7.04 0.18 -7.82
C GLU A 106 6.30 -0.90 -8.62
N ARG A 107 5.76 -0.53 -9.78
CA ARG A 107 4.96 -1.43 -10.64
C ARG A 107 3.78 -2.08 -9.90
N GLY A 108 3.19 -1.37 -8.94
CA GLY A 108 2.11 -1.88 -8.09
C GLY A 108 2.56 -2.83 -6.97
N ASP A 109 3.87 -3.04 -6.78
CA ASP A 109 4.41 -3.83 -5.67
C ASP A 109 5.03 -2.94 -4.60
N TYR A 110 4.65 -3.18 -3.34
CA TYR A 110 5.17 -2.52 -2.15
C TYR A 110 6.70 -2.65 -2.07
N GLN A 111 7.39 -1.54 -1.84
CA GLN A 111 8.84 -1.47 -1.71
C GLN A 111 9.30 -1.06 -0.31
N CYS A 112 8.72 0.00 0.22
CA CYS A 112 9.03 0.49 1.56
C CYS A 112 7.86 1.25 2.16
N SER A 113 7.85 1.35 3.49
CA SER A 113 6.92 2.20 4.23
C SER A 113 7.63 2.87 5.40
N TRP A 114 7.02 3.93 5.92
CA TRP A 114 7.50 4.64 7.10
C TRP A 114 6.34 5.18 7.93
N GLN A 115 6.57 5.35 9.22
CA GLN A 115 5.57 5.79 10.18
C GLN A 115 6.20 6.64 11.29
N PRO A 116 5.56 7.76 11.71
CA PRO A 116 4.37 8.35 11.11
C PRO A 116 4.71 9.13 9.84
N ALA A 117 3.87 9.03 8.81
CA ALA A 117 3.99 9.88 7.63
C ALA A 117 3.56 11.30 7.98
N GLN A 118 4.35 12.28 7.54
CA GLN A 118 4.02 13.69 7.75
C GLN A 118 2.98 14.15 6.74
N MET A 119 1.86 14.68 7.22
CA MET A 119 0.79 15.21 6.38
C MET A 119 0.02 16.32 7.12
N PRO A 120 -0.69 17.22 6.40
CA PRO A 120 -1.52 18.24 7.02
C PRO A 120 -2.61 17.62 7.90
N ALA A 121 -2.83 18.19 9.08
CA ALA A 121 -3.84 17.69 10.03
C ALA A 121 -5.27 17.63 9.43
N ALA A 122 -5.60 18.59 8.55
CA ALA A 122 -6.90 18.59 7.86
C ALA A 122 -7.03 17.38 6.91
N ALA A 123 -5.97 17.03 6.17
CA ALA A 123 -5.98 15.88 5.28
C ALA A 123 -6.04 14.55 6.08
N LEU A 124 -5.35 14.46 7.24
CA LEU A 124 -5.48 13.30 8.12
C LEU A 124 -6.92 13.14 8.64
N ALA A 125 -7.54 14.21 9.10
CA ALA A 125 -8.92 14.17 9.58
C ALA A 125 -9.91 13.76 8.48
N GLU A 126 -9.68 14.20 7.23
CA GLU A 126 -10.47 13.80 6.06
C GLU A 126 -10.28 12.30 5.76
N ALA A 127 -9.04 11.80 5.74
CA ALA A 127 -8.74 10.38 5.54
C ALA A 127 -9.38 9.50 6.63
N GLU A 128 -9.30 9.91 7.91
CA GLU A 128 -9.96 9.21 9.02
C GLU A 128 -11.48 9.17 8.87
N ALA A 129 -12.10 10.27 8.45
CA ALA A 129 -13.54 10.34 8.21
C ALA A 129 -13.96 9.40 7.07
N MET A 130 -13.22 9.37 5.96
CA MET A 130 -13.46 8.48 4.83
C MET A 130 -13.27 7.01 5.24
N ALA A 131 -12.17 6.68 5.93
CA ALA A 131 -11.89 5.33 6.39
C ALA A 131 -12.94 4.82 7.38
N ARG A 132 -13.42 5.67 8.29
CA ARG A 132 -14.52 5.37 9.21
C ARG A 132 -15.80 5.05 8.45
N SER A 133 -16.18 5.90 7.49
CA SER A 133 -17.38 5.71 6.67
C SER A 133 -17.36 4.38 5.93
N LEU A 134 -16.22 4.03 5.32
CA LEU A 134 -16.02 2.76 4.61
C LEU A 134 -16.15 1.55 5.55
N THR A 135 -15.42 1.56 6.66
CA THR A 135 -15.39 0.44 7.59
C THR A 135 -16.70 0.27 8.35
N ASP A 136 -17.43 1.37 8.64
CA ASP A 136 -18.76 1.30 9.26
C ASP A 136 -19.78 0.68 8.31
N ASN A 137 -19.70 0.99 7.01
CA ASN A 137 -20.57 0.41 5.99
C ASN A 137 -20.32 -1.09 5.79
N LEU A 138 -19.08 -1.54 5.84
CA LEU A 138 -18.72 -2.95 5.69
C LEU A 138 -19.16 -3.83 6.89
N GLY A 139 -19.26 -3.24 8.06
CA GLY A 139 -19.57 -3.99 9.28
C GLY A 139 -18.42 -4.88 9.77
N GLY A 140 -18.71 -5.69 10.83
CA GLY A 140 -17.72 -6.58 11.43
C GLY A 140 -16.67 -5.84 12.28
N ALA A 141 -15.67 -6.59 12.78
CA ALA A 141 -14.54 -6.07 13.54
C ALA A 141 -13.22 -6.63 12.99
N GLY A 142 -12.17 -5.85 13.07
CA GLY A 142 -10.85 -6.19 12.55
C GLY A 142 -10.03 -4.97 12.22
N LEU A 143 -8.88 -5.20 11.62
CA LEU A 143 -8.03 -4.16 11.07
C LEU A 143 -8.23 -4.09 9.55
N PHE A 144 -8.32 -2.87 9.05
CA PHE A 144 -8.45 -2.56 7.63
C PHE A 144 -7.28 -1.67 7.20
N GLY A 145 -6.59 -2.04 6.15
CA GLY A 145 -5.64 -1.17 5.45
C GLY A 145 -6.41 -0.32 4.44
N VAL A 146 -6.54 0.98 4.70
CA VAL A 146 -7.22 1.89 3.78
C VAL A 146 -6.18 2.79 3.13
N GLU A 147 -6.09 2.74 1.80
CA GLU A 147 -5.11 3.50 1.03
C GLU A 147 -5.70 4.77 0.44
N PHE A 148 -4.91 5.83 0.48
CA PHE A 148 -5.28 7.14 -0.04
C PHE A 148 -4.12 7.76 -0.81
N PHE A 149 -4.47 8.50 -1.85
CA PHE A 149 -3.59 9.46 -2.50
C PHE A 149 -3.84 10.86 -1.94
N LEU A 150 -2.77 11.59 -1.67
CA LEU A 150 -2.79 12.99 -1.35
C LEU A 150 -2.39 13.78 -2.59
N CYS A 151 -3.37 14.40 -3.22
CA CYS A 151 -3.21 15.13 -4.47
C CYS A 151 -3.25 16.64 -4.23
N LYS A 152 -2.56 17.43 -5.07
CA LYS A 152 -2.77 18.88 -5.06
C LYS A 152 -4.18 19.22 -5.51
N LYS A 153 -4.86 20.12 -4.79
CA LYS A 153 -6.17 20.61 -5.25
C LYS A 153 -6.03 21.35 -6.58
N PRO A 154 -6.96 21.15 -7.53
CA PRO A 154 -6.96 21.90 -8.78
C PRO A 154 -6.99 23.41 -8.51
N GLY A 155 -6.05 24.15 -9.12
CA GLY A 155 -5.96 25.61 -8.97
C GLY A 155 -5.20 26.09 -7.73
N SER A 156 -4.66 25.21 -6.88
CA SER A 156 -3.75 25.62 -5.81
C SER A 156 -2.43 26.08 -6.42
N SER A 157 -1.95 27.27 -6.04
CA SER A 157 -0.61 27.75 -6.44
C SER A 157 0.44 26.92 -5.73
N SER A 158 1.56 26.64 -6.42
CA SER A 158 2.71 25.88 -5.92
C SER A 158 3.31 26.39 -4.60
N ASP A 159 2.94 27.59 -4.16
CA ASP A 159 3.54 28.30 -3.04
C ASP A 159 2.75 28.22 -1.72
N LYS A 160 1.59 27.56 -1.71
CA LYS A 160 0.85 27.32 -0.47
C LYS A 160 0.96 25.85 -0.07
N PRO A 161 1.89 25.46 0.80
CA PRO A 161 1.86 24.13 1.40
C PRO A 161 0.59 24.00 2.25
N GLY A 162 -0.33 23.08 1.88
CA GLY A 162 -1.43 22.73 2.77
C GLY A 162 -2.78 22.45 2.17
N GLU A 163 -3.04 22.67 0.89
CA GLU A 163 -4.33 22.31 0.28
C GLU A 163 -4.19 21.01 -0.53
N LEU A 164 -4.08 19.89 0.20
CA LEU A 164 -4.15 18.56 -0.40
C LEU A 164 -5.60 18.08 -0.42
N GLU A 165 -5.97 17.39 -1.49
CA GLU A 165 -7.20 16.60 -1.62
C GLU A 165 -6.88 15.16 -1.27
N VAL A 166 -7.70 14.56 -0.43
CA VAL A 166 -7.60 13.14 -0.09
C VAL A 166 -8.46 12.34 -1.06
N VAL A 167 -7.85 11.39 -1.76
CA VAL A 167 -8.53 10.54 -2.73
C VAL A 167 -8.41 9.09 -2.28
N PHE A 168 -9.54 8.42 -2.07
CA PHE A 168 -9.57 7.00 -1.75
C PHE A 168 -9.03 6.16 -2.91
N SER A 169 -8.13 5.22 -2.60
CA SER A 169 -7.56 4.27 -3.55
C SER A 169 -8.15 2.88 -3.39
N GLU A 170 -7.82 2.20 -2.28
CA GLU A 170 -8.35 0.85 -2.01
C GLU A 170 -8.55 0.59 -0.52
N LEU A 171 -9.28 -0.48 -0.21
CA LEU A 171 -9.45 -0.99 1.15
C LEU A 171 -9.16 -2.50 1.17
N SER A 172 -8.25 -2.90 2.05
CA SER A 172 -7.93 -4.29 2.34
C SER A 172 -8.44 -4.67 3.73
N PRO A 173 -9.43 -5.60 3.86
CA PRO A 173 -9.99 -5.99 5.17
C PRO A 173 -9.09 -7.00 5.89
N ARG A 174 -7.83 -6.68 6.09
CA ARG A 174 -6.79 -7.53 6.66
C ARG A 174 -5.55 -6.70 7.05
N PRO A 175 -4.61 -7.26 7.85
CA PRO A 175 -3.26 -6.71 7.95
C PRO A 175 -2.64 -6.46 6.57
N HIS A 176 -1.93 -5.35 6.43
CA HIS A 176 -1.45 -4.83 5.15
C HIS A 176 0.09 -4.81 5.10
N ASP A 177 0.68 -5.12 3.94
CA ASP A 177 2.15 -5.18 3.81
C ASP A 177 2.85 -3.87 4.23
N THR A 178 2.23 -2.71 4.01
CA THR A 178 2.74 -1.42 4.48
C THR A 178 2.76 -1.32 6.00
N GLY A 179 1.85 -2.05 6.68
CA GLY A 179 1.71 -2.09 8.12
C GLY A 179 2.80 -2.86 8.86
N LEU A 180 3.69 -3.58 8.15
CA LEU A 180 4.83 -4.25 8.77
C LEU A 180 5.74 -3.30 9.56
N VAL A 181 5.77 -2.01 9.23
CA VAL A 181 6.47 -0.98 9.98
C VAL A 181 5.96 -0.85 11.43
N THR A 182 4.72 -1.22 11.71
CA THR A 182 4.11 -1.18 13.04
C THR A 182 4.77 -2.14 14.04
N LEU A 183 5.50 -3.13 13.56
CA LEU A 183 6.26 -4.06 14.41
C LEU A 183 7.35 -3.38 15.24
N VAL A 184 7.83 -2.22 14.78
CA VAL A 184 8.85 -1.42 15.50
C VAL A 184 8.41 0.03 15.72
N GLY A 185 7.41 0.53 14.99
CA GLY A 185 7.01 1.94 14.97
C GLY A 185 5.92 2.33 15.99
N GLN A 186 5.19 1.35 16.55
CA GLN A 186 4.10 1.62 17.51
C GLN A 186 3.97 0.56 18.59
N ASN A 187 3.21 0.86 19.64
CA ASN A 187 3.06 0.02 20.82
C ASN A 187 2.32 -1.30 20.59
N LEU A 188 1.45 -1.39 19.59
CA LEU A 188 0.73 -2.60 19.18
C LEU A 188 0.89 -2.76 17.67
N SER A 189 1.39 -3.89 17.25
CA SER A 189 1.53 -4.20 15.82
C SER A 189 0.16 -4.32 15.13
N GLU A 190 0.12 -4.18 13.82
CA GLU A 190 -1.10 -4.40 13.03
C GLU A 190 -1.71 -5.79 13.27
N PHE A 191 -0.88 -6.79 13.50
CA PHE A 191 -1.33 -8.16 13.79
C PHE A 191 -2.00 -8.27 15.14
N GLU A 192 -1.42 -7.65 16.19
CA GLU A 192 -2.05 -7.58 17.52
C GLU A 192 -3.35 -6.80 17.50
N LEU A 193 -3.39 -5.67 16.79
CA LEU A 193 -4.59 -4.86 16.63
C LEU A 193 -5.70 -5.66 15.94
N HIS A 194 -5.36 -6.37 14.86
CA HIS A 194 -6.31 -7.23 14.16
C HIS A 194 -6.85 -8.34 15.06
N LEU A 195 -5.94 -9.05 15.74
CA LEU A 195 -6.32 -10.13 16.66
C LEU A 195 -7.20 -9.63 17.80
N ARG A 196 -6.82 -8.53 18.44
CA ARG A 196 -7.61 -7.93 19.53
C ARG A 196 -9.00 -7.50 19.05
N ALA A 197 -9.09 -6.86 17.90
CA ALA A 197 -10.35 -6.42 17.33
C ALA A 197 -11.29 -7.60 17.03
N VAL A 198 -10.78 -8.64 16.37
CA VAL A 198 -11.58 -9.84 16.01
C VAL A 198 -12.06 -10.59 17.24
N LEU A 199 -11.22 -10.71 18.28
CA LEU A 199 -11.54 -11.41 19.52
C LEU A 199 -12.31 -10.53 20.53
N GLY A 200 -12.55 -9.26 20.23
CA GLY A 200 -13.21 -8.34 21.14
C GLY A 200 -12.36 -8.00 22.39
N LEU A 201 -11.04 -8.09 22.28
CA LEU A 201 -10.11 -7.74 23.37
C LEU A 201 -9.88 -6.23 23.42
N PRO A 202 -9.59 -5.68 24.62
CA PRO A 202 -9.37 -4.24 24.79
C PRO A 202 -8.18 -3.70 23.98
N ILE A 203 -8.38 -2.54 23.36
CA ILE A 203 -7.34 -1.74 22.72
C ILE A 203 -7.34 -0.36 23.39
N PRO A 204 -6.62 -0.20 24.50
CA PRO A 204 -6.71 1.03 25.32
C PRO A 204 -6.07 2.23 24.62
N SER A 205 -5.03 2.03 23.83
CA SER A 205 -4.37 3.11 23.08
C SER A 205 -3.52 2.55 21.94
N ILE A 206 -3.39 3.37 20.90
CA ILE A 206 -2.45 3.17 19.79
C ILE A 206 -1.58 4.44 19.74
N HIS A 207 -0.27 4.30 19.85
CA HIS A 207 0.65 5.42 19.78
C HIS A 207 1.99 5.04 19.14
N SER A 208 2.60 6.01 18.47
CA SER A 208 3.92 5.86 17.87
C SER A 208 5.00 5.76 18.96
N LEU A 209 6.01 4.92 18.72
CA LEU A 209 7.23 4.81 19.51
C LEU A 209 8.37 5.70 18.97
N GLY A 210 8.16 6.35 17.83
CA GLY A 210 9.12 7.18 17.14
C GLY A 210 9.07 6.96 15.63
N ALA A 211 10.02 7.55 14.91
CA ALA A 211 10.13 7.34 13.47
C ALA A 211 10.64 5.93 13.16
N ALA A 212 9.92 5.23 12.30
CA ALA A 212 10.24 3.87 11.89
C ALA A 212 10.07 3.68 10.38
N ALA A 213 10.77 2.71 9.81
CA ALA A 213 10.64 2.35 8.40
C ALA A 213 10.75 0.84 8.19
N SER A 214 10.18 0.38 7.09
CA SER A 214 10.25 -0.98 6.59
C SER A 214 10.72 -0.98 5.14
N ARG A 215 11.65 -1.86 4.79
CA ARG A 215 12.12 -2.09 3.42
C ARG A 215 12.03 -3.56 3.06
N VAL A 216 11.47 -3.88 1.89
CA VAL A 216 11.35 -5.26 1.42
C VAL A 216 12.72 -5.86 1.06
N ILE A 217 12.85 -7.16 1.28
CA ILE A 217 13.94 -8.00 0.80
C ILE A 217 13.37 -8.82 -0.35
N LEU A 218 13.86 -8.57 -1.57
CA LEU A 218 13.37 -9.19 -2.80
C LEU A 218 14.31 -10.29 -3.28
N ALA A 219 13.74 -11.36 -3.83
CA ALA A 219 14.52 -12.33 -4.59
C ALA A 219 14.84 -11.79 -5.97
N ASN A 220 16.06 -12.01 -6.45
CA ASN A 220 16.53 -11.61 -7.78
C ASN A 220 16.53 -12.77 -8.79
N SER A 221 16.42 -14.02 -8.31
CA SER A 221 16.46 -15.24 -9.11
C SER A 221 15.32 -16.19 -8.71
N GLU A 222 15.07 -17.16 -9.56
CA GLU A 222 14.24 -18.32 -9.24
C GLU A 222 15.06 -19.36 -8.50
N GLY A 223 14.44 -20.05 -7.53
CA GLY A 223 15.07 -21.10 -6.74
C GLY A 223 14.06 -21.89 -5.91
N ALA A 224 14.33 -23.19 -5.74
CA ALA A 224 13.47 -24.11 -5.00
C ALA A 224 13.94 -24.35 -3.55
N ALA A 225 15.20 -24.05 -3.25
CA ALA A 225 15.79 -24.17 -1.91
C ALA A 225 16.41 -22.83 -1.51
N VAL A 226 15.69 -22.08 -0.67
CA VAL A 226 16.03 -20.69 -0.35
C VAL A 226 16.98 -20.62 0.85
N SER A 227 18.10 -19.91 0.67
CA SER A 227 18.99 -19.47 1.74
C SER A 227 19.22 -17.95 1.67
N TYR A 228 19.81 -17.39 2.72
CA TYR A 228 20.03 -15.96 2.84
C TYR A 228 21.47 -15.66 3.28
N ASP A 229 22.19 -14.91 2.44
CA ASP A 229 23.49 -14.35 2.79
C ASP A 229 23.33 -12.94 3.36
N GLY A 230 24.34 -12.47 4.11
CA GLY A 230 24.42 -11.10 4.59
C GLY A 230 23.56 -10.75 5.80
N VAL A 231 22.86 -11.72 6.39
CA VAL A 231 21.97 -11.49 7.55
C VAL A 231 22.75 -10.92 8.75
N ALA A 232 23.94 -11.47 9.04
CA ALA A 232 24.79 -10.95 10.12
C ALA A 232 25.21 -9.49 9.89
N GLN A 233 25.51 -9.12 8.64
CA GLN A 233 25.85 -7.76 8.26
C GLN A 233 24.63 -6.83 8.40
N ALA A 234 23.45 -7.25 7.96
CA ALA A 234 22.22 -6.49 8.13
C ALA A 234 21.91 -6.21 9.60
N LEU A 235 22.10 -7.21 10.47
CA LEU A 235 21.87 -7.11 11.92
C LEU A 235 22.96 -6.30 12.66
N SER A 236 24.04 -5.90 12.01
CA SER A 236 25.03 -4.99 12.59
C SER A 236 24.63 -3.51 12.48
N GLU A 237 23.61 -3.18 11.69
CA GLU A 237 23.00 -1.85 11.67
C GLU A 237 22.20 -1.62 12.96
N THR A 238 22.42 -0.49 13.63
CA THR A 238 21.75 -0.18 14.91
C THR A 238 20.26 0.05 14.76
N ASP A 239 19.48 -0.31 15.76
CA ASP A 239 18.02 -0.12 15.83
C ASP A 239 17.27 -0.75 14.65
N THR A 240 17.79 -1.87 14.14
CA THR A 240 17.19 -2.61 13.03
C THR A 240 16.79 -4.03 13.42
N GLN A 241 15.81 -4.55 12.71
CA GLN A 241 15.34 -5.93 12.77
C GLN A 241 15.20 -6.48 11.36
N VAL A 242 15.41 -7.77 11.20
CA VAL A 242 15.23 -8.48 9.93
C VAL A 242 14.21 -9.60 10.15
N LEU A 243 13.16 -9.61 9.34
CA LEU A 243 12.16 -10.67 9.32
C LEU A 243 12.20 -11.38 7.96
N LEU A 244 12.60 -12.65 7.99
CA LEU A 244 12.57 -13.53 6.83
C LEU A 244 11.25 -14.31 6.82
N PHE A 245 10.54 -14.31 5.68
CA PHE A 245 9.19 -14.88 5.61
C PHE A 245 9.13 -16.40 5.51
N GLY A 246 10.27 -17.09 5.49
CA GLY A 246 10.32 -18.56 5.43
C GLY A 246 9.73 -19.17 4.16
N LYS A 247 9.63 -18.42 3.07
CA LYS A 247 9.11 -18.91 1.79
C LYS A 247 10.09 -19.91 1.18
N GLN A 248 9.63 -21.10 0.83
CA GLN A 248 10.48 -22.19 0.31
C GLN A 248 10.97 -21.93 -1.12
N HIS A 249 10.18 -21.22 -1.94
CA HIS A 249 10.51 -20.92 -3.33
C HIS A 249 10.77 -19.43 -3.53
N ALA A 250 11.83 -19.09 -4.23
CA ALA A 250 12.11 -17.76 -4.72
C ALA A 250 11.68 -17.62 -6.18
N ARG A 251 11.35 -16.40 -6.56
CA ARG A 251 11.19 -15.98 -7.97
C ARG A 251 11.54 -14.49 -8.05
N PRO A 252 11.98 -13.97 -9.19
CA PRO A 252 12.28 -12.56 -9.34
C PRO A 252 11.17 -11.66 -8.79
N GLN A 253 11.56 -10.64 -8.02
CA GLN A 253 10.67 -9.67 -7.36
C GLN A 253 9.75 -10.26 -6.27
N ARG A 254 9.90 -11.52 -5.87
CA ARG A 254 9.15 -12.04 -4.74
C ARG A 254 9.69 -11.48 -3.45
N ARG A 255 8.81 -10.91 -2.63
CA ARG A 255 9.14 -10.44 -1.27
C ARG A 255 9.45 -11.63 -0.37
N MET A 256 10.68 -11.71 0.11
CA MET A 256 11.20 -12.83 0.90
C MET A 256 11.41 -12.46 2.37
N GLY A 257 11.33 -11.18 2.68
CA GLY A 257 11.49 -10.64 4.03
C GLY A 257 11.35 -9.13 4.03
N VAL A 258 11.57 -8.54 5.20
CA VAL A 258 11.68 -7.11 5.41
C VAL A 258 12.81 -6.80 6.38
N ALA A 259 13.48 -5.67 6.19
CA ALA A 259 14.29 -5.00 7.18
C ALA A 259 13.45 -3.86 7.78
N LEU A 260 13.40 -3.81 9.10
CA LEU A 260 12.70 -2.81 9.89
C LEU A 260 13.73 -1.96 10.62
N ALA A 261 13.52 -0.65 10.72
CA ALA A 261 14.44 0.22 11.43
C ALA A 261 13.72 1.34 12.17
N CYS A 262 14.30 1.76 13.30
CA CYS A 262 13.95 3.00 13.99
C CYS A 262 15.03 4.07 13.77
N GLY A 263 14.65 5.33 13.84
CA GLY A 263 15.57 6.47 13.70
C GLY A 263 15.11 7.69 14.47
N GLY A 264 15.96 8.69 14.58
CA GLY A 264 15.60 9.99 15.18
C GLY A 264 14.60 10.78 14.30
N ASN A 265 14.49 10.44 13.03
CA ASN A 265 13.53 10.97 12.08
C ASN A 265 13.26 9.96 10.95
N GLU A 266 12.27 10.27 10.11
CA GLU A 266 11.85 9.42 8.98
C GLU A 266 13.01 9.06 8.05
N GLU A 267 13.79 10.07 7.64
CA GLU A 267 14.89 9.89 6.67
C GLU A 267 15.96 8.94 7.23
N GLU A 268 16.31 9.06 8.49
CA GLU A 268 17.26 8.17 9.15
C GLU A 268 16.73 6.73 9.23
N ALA A 269 15.48 6.55 9.66
CA ALA A 269 14.84 5.23 9.73
C ALA A 269 14.83 4.55 8.36
N ARG A 270 14.43 5.26 7.31
CA ARG A 270 14.42 4.75 5.93
C ARG A 270 15.81 4.36 5.46
N ARG A 271 16.83 5.22 5.67
CA ARG A 271 18.23 4.89 5.29
C ARG A 271 18.75 3.66 6.01
N LYS A 272 18.44 3.46 7.31
CA LYS A 272 18.83 2.26 8.05
C LYS A 272 18.15 1.02 7.49
N ALA A 273 16.84 1.05 7.25
CA ALA A 273 16.10 -0.05 6.66
C ALA A 273 16.63 -0.42 5.26
N ASP A 274 16.93 0.57 4.43
CA ASP A 274 17.50 0.38 3.09
C ASP A 274 18.88 -0.29 3.16
N ARG A 275 19.78 0.18 4.05
CA ARG A 275 21.12 -0.44 4.22
C ARG A 275 21.02 -1.88 4.71
N ALA A 276 20.17 -2.14 5.71
CA ALA A 276 19.98 -3.48 6.22
C ALA A 276 19.40 -4.44 5.16
N ALA A 277 18.37 -3.99 4.42
CA ALA A 277 17.81 -4.81 3.34
C ALA A 277 18.81 -5.08 2.20
N ALA A 278 19.62 -4.09 1.84
CA ALA A 278 20.63 -4.21 0.78
C ALA A 278 21.77 -5.21 1.11
N CYS A 279 22.01 -5.48 2.39
CA CYS A 279 22.98 -6.51 2.81
C CYS A 279 22.51 -7.93 2.48
N ILE A 280 21.19 -8.15 2.41
CA ILE A 280 20.62 -9.49 2.33
C ILE A 280 20.48 -9.94 0.87
N GLN A 281 21.06 -11.08 0.56
CA GLN A 281 20.96 -11.73 -0.74
C GLN A 281 20.19 -13.04 -0.60
N VAL A 282 19.14 -13.18 -1.38
CA VAL A 282 18.37 -14.42 -1.49
C VAL A 282 19.08 -15.32 -2.47
N ARG A 283 19.47 -16.52 -2.03
CA ARG A 283 20.20 -17.52 -2.81
C ARG A 283 19.34 -18.75 -3.05
N ASP A 284 19.58 -19.42 -4.15
CA ASP A 284 19.18 -20.81 -4.35
C ASP A 284 20.28 -21.71 -3.78
N SER A 285 19.91 -22.65 -2.92
CA SER A 285 20.82 -23.62 -2.28
C SER A 285 20.83 -24.97 -2.99
N SER A 286 20.14 -25.10 -4.14
CA SER A 286 20.11 -26.35 -4.94
C SER A 286 21.40 -26.59 -5.70
#